data_ff784bccf1ac4e502c4c60c4265e7025
#
_entry.id   ff784bccf1ac4e502c4c60c4265e7025
#
_cell.length_a   1.000
_cell.length_b   1.000
_cell.length_c   1.000
_cell.angle_alpha   90.00
_cell.angle_beta   90.00
_cell.angle_gamma   90.00
#
_symmetry.space_group_name_H-M   'P 1'
#
loop_
_entity.id
_entity.type
_entity.pdbx_description
1 polymer ?
#
loop_
_entity_poly.entity_id
_entity_poly.type
_entity_poly.pdbx_seq_one_letter_code
_entity_poly.pdbx_strand_id
1 'polypeptide(L)'
;MQDPSYPQHFMNPTGNRRPPLVEQEETDPLTGSIIGAAIEVHRFLGPGLLESAYETCLIYELRLRRHKVEHQKPLPVFYKDVMLDCGYRLDLVVENQVIVEIKSVNAIAGIHEAQMLSYLKLSECKRGLLINFNVKMLRDGIRRMKI
;
A
#
# COMPACT_ATOMS: atom_id res chain seq x y z
N MET A 1 -18.45 -28.24 26.42
CA MET A 1 -17.50 -27.66 27.39
C MET A 1 -16.89 -26.41 26.81
N GLN A 2 -17.04 -25.27 27.50
CA GLN A 2 -16.45 -24.00 27.02
C GLN A 2 -14.94 -24.04 27.26
N ASP A 3 -14.17 -23.64 26.27
CA ASP A 3 -12.72 -23.47 26.41
C ASP A 3 -12.46 -22.23 27.30
N PRO A 4 -11.88 -22.42 28.51
CA PRO A 4 -11.71 -21.31 29.45
C PRO A 4 -10.68 -20.27 28.98
N SER A 5 -9.90 -20.56 27.92
CA SER A 5 -8.97 -19.61 27.33
C SER A 5 -9.65 -18.62 26.38
N TYR A 6 -10.94 -18.79 26.09
CA TYR A 6 -11.66 -17.95 25.15
C TYR A 6 -12.53 -16.92 25.88
N PRO A 7 -12.28 -15.63 25.69
CA PRO A 7 -13.08 -14.59 26.34
C PRO A 7 -14.56 -14.68 25.97
N GLN A 8 -15.45 -14.65 26.97
CA GLN A 8 -16.89 -14.83 26.81
C GLN A 8 -17.54 -13.79 25.86
N HIS A 9 -16.96 -12.62 25.74
CA HIS A 9 -17.46 -11.58 24.84
C HIS A 9 -17.30 -11.91 23.34
N PHE A 10 -16.53 -12.95 23.00
CA PHE A 10 -16.43 -13.47 21.62
C PHE A 10 -17.51 -14.52 21.29
N MET A 11 -18.38 -14.84 22.24
CA MET A 11 -19.47 -15.79 22.04
C MET A 11 -20.74 -15.04 21.62
N ASN A 12 -21.45 -15.56 20.62
CA ASN A 12 -22.77 -15.07 20.30
C ASN A 12 -23.81 -15.67 21.29
N PRO A 13 -25.09 -15.18 21.30
CA PRO A 13 -26.11 -15.67 22.21
C PRO A 13 -26.39 -17.17 22.11
N THR A 14 -25.99 -17.84 21.05
CA THR A 14 -26.16 -19.29 20.87
C THR A 14 -24.96 -20.10 21.38
N GLY A 15 -23.95 -19.42 21.96
CA GLY A 15 -22.75 -20.07 22.50
C GLY A 15 -21.73 -20.49 21.46
N ASN A 16 -21.94 -20.17 20.19
CA ASN A 16 -20.96 -20.43 19.14
C ASN A 16 -19.83 -19.40 19.18
N ARG A 17 -18.62 -19.86 18.95
CA ARG A 17 -17.49 -18.96 18.83
C ARG A 17 -17.73 -18.01 17.65
N ARG A 18 -17.78 -16.72 17.96
CA ARG A 18 -17.61 -15.75 16.88
C ARG A 18 -16.21 -15.95 16.32
N PRO A 19 -16.06 -15.99 15.00
CA PRO A 19 -14.72 -15.85 14.45
C PRO A 19 -14.09 -14.62 15.10
N PRO A 20 -12.79 -14.64 15.40
CA PRO A 20 -12.13 -13.43 15.85
C PRO A 20 -12.56 -12.34 14.87
N LEU A 21 -13.03 -11.22 15.43
CA LEU A 21 -13.13 -10.02 14.63
C LEU A 21 -11.75 -9.84 14.05
N VAL A 22 -11.57 -10.30 12.82
CA VAL A 22 -10.60 -9.66 11.96
C VAL A 22 -10.99 -8.21 12.16
N GLU A 23 -10.15 -7.45 12.86
CA GLU A 23 -10.26 -6.02 12.79
C GLU A 23 -10.44 -5.79 11.31
N GLN A 24 -11.66 -5.45 10.91
CA GLN A 24 -11.85 -4.91 9.60
C GLN A 24 -10.94 -3.71 9.67
N GLU A 25 -9.73 -3.86 9.12
CA GLU A 25 -8.95 -2.71 8.78
C GLU A 25 -9.97 -1.83 8.11
N GLU A 26 -10.34 -0.74 8.78
CA GLU A 26 -11.23 0.24 8.20
C GLU A 26 -10.63 0.51 6.85
N THR A 27 -11.24 -0.03 5.82
CA THR A 27 -10.75 0.10 4.47
C THR A 27 -10.89 1.57 4.17
N ASP A 28 -9.79 2.29 4.43
CA ASP A 28 -9.67 3.68 4.06
C ASP A 28 -10.14 3.82 2.61
N PRO A 29 -11.19 4.61 2.35
CA PRO A 29 -11.75 4.74 1.02
C PRO A 29 -10.73 5.13 -0.04
N LEU A 30 -9.76 5.97 0.31
CA LEU A 30 -8.70 6.38 -0.62
C LEU A 30 -7.79 5.19 -0.96
N THR A 31 -7.31 4.46 0.03
CA THR A 31 -6.48 3.28 -0.19
C THR A 31 -7.24 2.21 -0.99
N GLY A 32 -8.51 1.99 -0.69
CA GLY A 32 -9.38 1.09 -1.43
C GLY A 32 -9.53 1.50 -2.90
N SER A 33 -9.67 2.77 -3.19
CA SER A 33 -9.75 3.30 -4.55
C SER A 33 -8.43 3.10 -5.32
N ILE A 34 -7.30 3.34 -4.67
CA ILE A 34 -5.98 3.11 -5.27
C ILE A 34 -5.80 1.63 -5.61
N ILE A 35 -6.13 0.74 -4.69
CA ILE A 35 -6.03 -0.71 -4.92
C ILE A 35 -6.96 -1.13 -6.06
N GLY A 36 -8.18 -0.61 -6.12
CA GLY A 36 -9.11 -0.88 -7.22
C GLY A 36 -8.56 -0.44 -8.57
N ALA A 37 -7.92 0.71 -8.65
CA ALA A 37 -7.24 1.18 -9.85
C ALA A 37 -6.07 0.25 -10.25
N ALA A 38 -5.27 -0.17 -9.29
CA ALA A 38 -4.17 -1.09 -9.52
C ALA A 38 -4.66 -2.47 -10.00
N ILE A 39 -5.75 -2.97 -9.44
CA ILE A 39 -6.37 -4.22 -9.90
C ILE A 39 -6.81 -4.11 -11.36
N GLU A 40 -7.39 -3.00 -11.76
CA GLU A 40 -7.79 -2.76 -13.15
C GLU A 40 -6.58 -2.79 -14.09
N VAL A 41 -5.49 -2.12 -13.73
CA VAL A 41 -4.24 -2.16 -14.50
C VAL A 41 -3.72 -3.59 -14.62
N HIS A 42 -3.68 -4.32 -13.53
CA HIS A 42 -3.17 -5.69 -13.51
C HIS A 42 -4.04 -6.66 -14.33
N ARG A 43 -5.36 -6.46 -14.34
CA ARG A 43 -6.26 -7.25 -15.17
C ARG A 43 -5.98 -7.10 -16.65
N PHE A 44 -5.65 -5.88 -17.10
CA PHE A 44 -5.33 -5.61 -18.49
C PHE A 44 -3.95 -6.09 -18.89
N LEU A 45 -2.95 -5.83 -18.06
CA LEU A 45 -1.55 -6.03 -18.44
C LEU A 45 -0.99 -7.37 -17.99
N GLY A 46 -1.49 -7.92 -16.89
CA GLY A 46 -0.90 -9.10 -16.25
C GLY A 46 0.49 -8.83 -15.65
N PRO A 47 1.14 -9.87 -15.14
CA PRO A 47 2.51 -9.77 -14.61
C PRO A 47 3.55 -9.72 -15.75
N GLY A 48 4.81 -9.42 -15.39
CA GLY A 48 5.96 -9.59 -16.26
C GLY A 48 6.42 -8.35 -17.02
N LEU A 49 5.80 -7.19 -16.79
CA LEU A 49 6.20 -5.94 -17.43
C LEU A 49 7.15 -5.13 -16.54
N LEU A 50 7.69 -4.06 -17.10
CA LEU A 50 8.54 -3.12 -16.38
C LEU A 50 7.69 -2.26 -15.42
N GLU A 51 8.30 -1.83 -14.32
CA GLU A 51 7.67 -0.95 -13.34
C GLU A 51 7.10 0.32 -13.97
N SER A 52 7.83 0.91 -14.92
CA SER A 52 7.41 2.13 -15.63
C SER A 52 6.09 1.97 -16.39
N ALA A 53 5.83 0.79 -16.95
CA ALA A 53 4.57 0.51 -17.65
C ALA A 53 3.39 0.52 -16.67
N TYR A 54 3.55 -0.15 -15.54
CA TYR A 54 2.51 -0.17 -14.50
C TYR A 54 2.29 1.21 -13.88
N GLU A 55 3.36 1.95 -13.65
CA GLU A 55 3.28 3.32 -13.11
C GLU A 55 2.45 4.23 -14.01
N THR A 56 2.77 4.26 -15.30
CA THR A 56 2.05 5.08 -16.28
C THR A 56 0.56 4.72 -16.34
N CYS A 57 0.25 3.42 -16.35
CA CYS A 57 -1.14 2.98 -16.41
C CYS A 57 -1.89 3.24 -15.09
N LEU A 58 -1.22 3.09 -13.96
CA LEU A 58 -1.83 3.38 -12.66
C LEU A 58 -2.14 4.88 -12.51
N ILE A 59 -1.23 5.75 -12.94
CA ILE A 59 -1.48 7.20 -12.97
C ILE A 59 -2.73 7.51 -13.80
N TYR A 60 -2.83 6.91 -14.97
CA TYR A 60 -4.00 7.08 -15.85
C TYR A 60 -5.31 6.67 -15.14
N GLU A 61 -5.34 5.48 -14.54
CA GLU A 61 -6.52 4.99 -13.83
C GLU A 61 -6.88 5.85 -12.62
N LEU A 62 -5.89 6.30 -11.85
CA LEU A 62 -6.13 7.17 -10.69
C LEU A 62 -6.71 8.51 -11.11
N ARG A 63 -6.23 9.08 -12.20
CA ARG A 63 -6.76 10.34 -12.75
C ARG A 63 -8.17 10.18 -13.29
N LEU A 64 -8.51 9.05 -13.92
CA LEU A 64 -9.89 8.72 -14.29
C LEU A 64 -10.81 8.69 -13.07
N ARG A 65 -10.31 8.25 -11.93
CA ARG A 65 -11.04 8.25 -10.65
C ARG A 65 -11.01 9.61 -9.95
N ARG A 66 -10.47 10.64 -10.62
CA ARG A 66 -10.39 12.03 -10.16
C ARG A 66 -9.52 12.23 -8.93
N HIS A 67 -8.52 11.39 -8.73
CA HIS A 67 -7.51 11.61 -7.72
C HIS A 67 -6.41 12.53 -8.22
N LYS A 68 -5.93 13.39 -7.31
CA LYS A 68 -4.71 14.14 -7.51
C LYS A 68 -3.53 13.21 -7.33
N VAL A 69 -2.68 13.09 -8.35
CA VAL A 69 -1.50 12.22 -8.35
C VAL A 69 -0.27 13.03 -8.70
N GLU A 70 0.73 12.97 -7.84
CA GLU A 70 2.09 13.42 -8.13
C GLU A 70 2.94 12.18 -8.39
N HIS A 71 3.77 12.21 -9.43
CA HIS A 71 4.65 11.07 -9.74
C HIS A 71 6.11 11.50 -9.70
N GLN A 72 6.98 10.57 -9.33
CA GLN A 72 8.41 10.81 -9.17
C GLN A 72 8.68 12.06 -8.33
N LYS A 73 7.96 12.16 -7.21
CA LYS A 73 8.04 13.32 -6.32
C LYS A 73 9.34 13.29 -5.53
N PRO A 74 10.18 14.34 -5.61
CA PRO A 74 11.40 14.42 -4.82
C PRO A 74 11.11 14.34 -3.32
N LEU A 75 11.90 13.56 -2.61
CA LEU A 75 11.86 13.43 -1.16
C LEU A 75 13.13 14.02 -0.56
N PRO A 76 13.09 15.23 0.01
CA PRO A 76 14.24 15.77 0.70
C PRO A 76 14.52 14.99 1.98
N VAL A 77 15.78 14.69 2.23
CA VAL A 77 16.24 13.99 3.42
C VAL A 77 17.11 14.93 4.22
N PHE A 78 16.76 15.13 5.52
CA PHE A 78 17.56 15.92 6.43
C PHE A 78 18.28 15.01 7.41
N TYR A 79 19.58 15.23 7.55
CA TYR A 79 20.37 14.67 8.63
C TYR A 79 20.76 15.82 9.57
N LYS A 80 20.13 15.87 10.72
CA LYS A 80 20.22 17.02 11.62
C LYS A 80 19.87 18.30 10.85
N ASP A 81 20.74 19.29 10.78
CA ASP A 81 20.51 20.54 10.07
C ASP A 81 20.97 20.51 8.59
N VAL A 82 21.44 19.35 8.11
CA VAL A 82 21.98 19.19 6.76
C VAL A 82 20.92 18.56 5.86
N MET A 83 20.55 19.30 4.80
CA MET A 83 19.74 18.74 3.74
C MET A 83 20.61 17.91 2.80
N LEU A 84 20.24 16.64 2.64
CA LEU A 84 20.91 15.73 1.72
C LEU A 84 20.22 15.75 0.37
N ASP A 85 20.97 16.01 -0.68
CA ASP A 85 20.50 15.86 -2.05
C ASP A 85 20.88 14.46 -2.56
N CYS A 86 20.15 13.45 -2.08
CA CYS A 86 20.38 12.04 -2.41
C CYS A 86 19.57 11.56 -3.60
N GLY A 87 18.74 12.43 -4.19
CA GLY A 87 17.92 12.07 -5.34
C GLY A 87 16.80 11.06 -5.06
N TYR A 88 16.39 10.89 -3.80
CA TYR A 88 15.24 10.05 -3.49
C TYR A 88 13.96 10.61 -4.09
N ARG A 89 13.16 9.73 -4.65
CA ARG A 89 11.87 10.08 -5.25
C ARG A 89 10.83 9.06 -4.85
N LEU A 90 9.62 9.57 -4.59
CA LEU A 90 8.44 8.75 -4.36
C LEU A 90 7.80 8.45 -5.71
N ASP A 91 7.50 7.19 -6.01
CA ASP A 91 6.91 6.82 -7.29
C ASP A 91 5.60 7.58 -7.51
N LEU A 92 4.64 7.42 -6.61
CA LEU A 92 3.38 8.16 -6.62
C LEU A 92 3.05 8.68 -5.22
N VAL A 93 2.45 9.86 -5.18
CA VAL A 93 1.75 10.39 -3.99
C VAL A 93 0.33 10.75 -4.40
N VAL A 94 -0.64 10.12 -3.76
CA VAL A 94 -2.06 10.29 -4.07
C VAL A 94 -2.73 11.14 -3.01
N GLU A 95 -3.38 12.23 -3.44
CA GLU A 95 -4.10 13.18 -2.58
C GLU A 95 -3.25 13.75 -1.42
N ASN A 96 -1.94 13.84 -1.58
CA ASN A 96 -0.99 14.20 -0.54
C ASN A 96 -1.08 13.35 0.74
N GLN A 97 -1.63 12.14 0.64
CA GLN A 97 -1.95 11.30 1.81
C GLN A 97 -1.32 9.92 1.75
N VAL A 98 -1.21 9.33 0.56
CA VAL A 98 -0.76 7.95 0.39
C VAL A 98 0.42 7.90 -0.55
N ILE A 99 1.52 7.31 -0.09
CA ILE A 99 2.66 6.96 -0.94
C ILE A 99 2.37 5.61 -1.59
N VAL A 100 2.56 5.53 -2.90
CA VAL A 100 2.49 4.26 -3.63
C VAL A 100 3.84 3.98 -4.26
N GLU A 101 4.43 2.84 -3.89
CA GLU A 101 5.67 2.34 -4.50
C GLU A 101 5.36 1.12 -5.36
N ILE A 102 5.79 1.18 -6.60
CA ILE A 102 5.52 0.15 -7.61
C ILE A 102 6.74 -0.73 -7.75
N LYS A 103 6.50 -2.03 -7.71
CA LYS A 103 7.53 -3.05 -7.89
C LYS A 103 7.10 -4.02 -8.99
N SER A 104 8.09 -4.60 -9.64
CA SER A 104 7.94 -5.73 -10.57
C SER A 104 9.08 -6.72 -10.31
N VAL A 105 8.95 -7.42 -9.18
CA VAL A 105 10.00 -8.29 -8.61
C VAL A 105 9.43 -9.68 -8.30
N ASN A 106 10.28 -10.66 -8.09
CA ASN A 106 9.84 -12.03 -7.77
C ASN A 106 9.09 -12.09 -6.43
N ALA A 107 9.53 -11.31 -5.46
CA ALA A 107 8.85 -11.18 -4.18
C ALA A 107 9.23 -9.85 -3.51
N ILE A 108 8.29 -9.28 -2.75
CA ILE A 108 8.59 -8.13 -1.90
C ILE A 108 9.52 -8.60 -0.78
N ALA A 109 10.68 -7.95 -0.66
CA ALA A 109 11.67 -8.24 0.37
C ALA A 109 11.51 -7.29 1.55
N GLY A 110 12.05 -7.69 2.71
CA GLY A 110 12.03 -6.85 3.92
C GLY A 110 12.66 -5.47 3.72
N ILE A 111 13.66 -5.35 2.85
CA ILE A 111 14.26 -4.05 2.52
C ILE A 111 13.27 -3.11 1.81
N HIS A 112 12.35 -3.63 1.01
CA HIS A 112 11.32 -2.81 0.37
C HIS A 112 10.35 -2.22 1.40
N GLU A 113 9.98 -3.02 2.40
CA GLU A 113 9.12 -2.56 3.50
C GLU A 113 9.83 -1.54 4.39
N ALA A 114 11.10 -1.78 4.71
CA ALA A 114 11.93 -0.84 5.46
C ALA A 114 12.06 0.51 4.72
N GLN A 115 12.24 0.49 3.41
CA GLN A 115 12.29 1.69 2.59
C GLN A 115 10.97 2.48 2.65
N MET A 116 9.83 1.80 2.53
CA MET A 116 8.54 2.45 2.65
C MET A 116 8.36 3.10 4.02
N LEU A 117 8.71 2.41 5.10
CA LEU A 117 8.62 2.99 6.44
C LEU A 117 9.50 4.24 6.58
N SER A 118 10.70 4.23 6.00
CA SER A 118 11.56 5.40 5.97
C SER A 118 10.94 6.56 5.20
N TYR A 119 10.35 6.30 4.06
CA TYR A 119 9.65 7.32 3.28
C TYR A 119 8.46 7.92 4.02
N LEU A 120 7.69 7.11 4.72
CA LEU A 120 6.59 7.59 5.55
C LEU A 120 7.08 8.49 6.69
N LYS A 121 8.20 8.14 7.31
CA LYS A 121 8.80 8.97 8.38
C LYS A 121 9.36 10.29 7.86
N LEU A 122 9.93 10.31 6.66
CA LEU A 122 10.56 11.48 6.06
C LEU A 122 9.58 12.40 5.34
N SER A 123 8.42 11.89 4.96
CA SER A 123 7.35 12.64 4.31
C SER A 123 6.25 13.04 5.30
N GLU A 124 5.27 13.78 4.84
CA GLU A 124 4.06 14.08 5.62
C GLU A 124 2.99 12.99 5.49
N CYS A 125 3.19 12.03 4.60
CA CYS A 125 2.26 10.93 4.41
C CYS A 125 2.38 9.90 5.54
N LYS A 126 1.25 9.41 6.02
CA LYS A 126 1.18 8.42 7.11
C LYS A 126 0.84 7.02 6.63
N ARG A 127 0.45 6.87 5.38
CA ARG A 127 0.04 5.61 4.77
C ARG A 127 0.81 5.36 3.50
N GLY A 128 1.15 4.10 3.28
CA GLY A 128 1.84 3.67 2.09
C GLY A 128 1.30 2.35 1.55
N LEU A 129 1.42 2.18 0.25
CA LEU A 129 1.13 0.95 -0.46
C LEU A 129 2.37 0.53 -1.25
N LEU A 130 2.85 -0.67 -0.96
CA LEU A 130 3.76 -1.39 -1.84
C LEU A 130 2.93 -2.27 -2.75
N ILE A 131 3.08 -2.10 -4.05
CA ILE A 131 2.34 -2.88 -5.03
C ILE A 131 3.33 -3.57 -5.96
N ASN A 132 3.43 -4.88 -5.83
CA ASN A 132 4.18 -5.71 -6.74
C ASN A 132 3.24 -6.28 -7.81
N PHE A 133 3.39 -5.81 -9.04
CA PHE A 133 2.57 -6.27 -10.16
C PHE A 133 3.01 -7.60 -10.75
N ASN A 134 4.20 -8.07 -10.39
CA ASN A 134 4.75 -9.34 -10.92
C ASN A 134 4.22 -10.55 -10.13
N VAL A 135 2.92 -10.63 -10.00
CA VAL A 135 2.20 -11.70 -9.31
C VAL A 135 1.02 -12.16 -10.14
N LYS A 136 0.56 -13.38 -9.92
CA LYS A 136 -0.60 -13.93 -10.62
C LYS A 136 -1.88 -13.20 -10.22
N MET A 137 -2.08 -12.96 -8.92
CA MET A 137 -3.21 -12.22 -8.37
C MET A 137 -2.70 -11.01 -7.60
N LEU A 138 -3.15 -9.83 -7.96
CA LEU A 138 -2.57 -8.60 -7.41
C LEU A 138 -2.67 -8.50 -5.89
N ARG A 139 -3.73 -9.01 -5.30
CA ARG A 139 -3.89 -9.04 -3.83
C ARG A 139 -2.69 -9.65 -3.11
N ASP A 140 -2.00 -10.61 -3.74
CA ASP A 140 -0.82 -11.25 -3.15
C ASP A 140 0.43 -10.37 -3.24
N GLY A 141 0.39 -9.33 -4.06
CA GLY A 141 1.47 -8.36 -4.24
C GLY A 141 1.29 -7.05 -3.49
N ILE A 142 0.24 -6.90 -2.69
CA ILE A 142 -0.04 -5.65 -1.99
C ILE A 142 0.39 -5.75 -0.53
N ARG A 143 1.12 -4.71 -0.07
CA ARG A 143 1.44 -4.49 1.34
C ARG A 143 0.95 -3.11 1.74
N ARG A 144 0.09 -3.05 2.74
CA ARG A 144 -0.39 -1.81 3.35
C ARG A 144 0.50 -1.47 4.54
N MET A 145 0.96 -0.24 4.60
CA MET A 145 1.85 0.23 5.66
C MET A 145 1.36 1.57 6.19
N LYS A 146 1.55 1.77 7.47
CA LYS A 146 1.23 3.03 8.14
C LYS A 146 2.16 3.27 9.32
N ILE A 147 2.27 4.51 9.70
CA ILE A 147 2.99 4.95 10.91
C ILE A 147 2.09 5.81 11.80
#